data_2893b0a6ba40dd6b5f31dc6a0169affe
#
_entry.id   2893b0a6ba40dd6b5f31dc6a0169affe
#
_cell.length_a   1.000
_cell.length_b   1.000
_cell.length_c   1.000
_cell.angle_alpha   90.00
_cell.angle_beta   90.00
_cell.angle_gamma   90.00
#
_symmetry.space_group_name_H-M   'P 1'
#
loop_
_entity.id
_entity.type
_entity.pdbx_description
1 polymer ?
#
loop_
_entity_poly.entity_id
_entity_poly.type
_entity_poly.pdbx_seq_one_letter_code
_entity_poly.pdbx_strand_id
1 'polypeptide(L)'
;TLLMGGHAKATELILAKDHTNVVNQAAEIAAYKSNRPPVNKRLFTSKAVEAEIIRVKKLLTNQKLAWMFENCFPNTLETTVHYRTTNGKPDTFVYTGDIHAMWLRDSGAQVWPYIQLASKDPELKKMLEGVIRRQFKCINIDPYANAFNDGAVGGEWMSDLTDMKPELDRKSVV
;
A
#
# COMPACT_ATOMS: atom_id res chain seq x y z
N THR A 1 24.88 37.21 -50.13
CA THR A 1 25.39 35.94 -49.60
C THR A 1 25.36 35.89 -48.06
N LEU A 2 24.32 36.45 -47.41
CA LEU A 2 24.28 36.53 -45.93
C LEU A 2 23.00 35.99 -45.28
N LEU A 3 22.17 35.25 -46.00
CA LEU A 3 20.87 34.76 -45.50
C LEU A 3 20.79 33.26 -45.30
N MET A 4 21.82 32.48 -45.60
CA MET A 4 21.82 31.00 -45.44
C MET A 4 22.38 30.50 -44.12
N GLY A 5 23.09 31.32 -43.34
CA GLY A 5 23.70 30.86 -42.06
C GLY A 5 22.79 30.86 -40.84
N GLY A 6 21.66 31.58 -40.88
CA GLY A 6 20.74 31.70 -39.74
C GLY A 6 19.81 30.51 -39.55
N HIS A 7 19.38 29.89 -40.63
CA HIS A 7 18.43 28.76 -40.57
C HIS A 7 19.09 27.48 -40.08
N ALA A 8 20.33 27.20 -40.48
CA ALA A 8 21.06 26.01 -40.02
C ALA A 8 21.32 26.04 -38.51
N LYS A 9 21.72 27.17 -37.94
CA LYS A 9 21.95 27.33 -36.50
C LYS A 9 20.67 27.23 -35.68
N ALA A 10 19.55 27.77 -36.20
CA ALA A 10 18.25 27.65 -35.50
C ALA A 10 17.74 26.19 -35.48
N THR A 11 17.88 25.46 -36.56
CA THR A 11 17.52 24.05 -36.68
C THR A 11 18.40 23.19 -35.77
N GLU A 12 19.69 23.42 -35.71
CA GLU A 12 20.64 22.74 -34.82
C GLU A 12 20.33 23.01 -33.35
N LEU A 13 19.93 24.22 -32.98
CA LEU A 13 19.55 24.59 -31.62
C LEU A 13 18.21 23.93 -31.18
N ILE A 14 17.27 23.80 -32.09
CA ILE A 14 15.98 23.11 -31.84
C ILE A 14 16.22 21.63 -31.66
N LEU A 15 16.99 20.99 -32.54
CA LEU A 15 17.35 19.59 -32.44
C LEU A 15 18.15 19.25 -31.18
N ALA A 16 19.07 20.13 -30.77
CA ALA A 16 19.84 19.99 -29.53
C ALA A 16 18.95 20.10 -28.29
N LYS A 17 17.96 21.03 -28.27
CA LYS A 17 16.99 21.15 -27.19
C LYS A 17 16.06 19.93 -27.08
N ASP A 18 15.62 19.42 -28.23
CA ASP A 18 14.79 18.21 -28.27
C ASP A 18 15.58 16.98 -27.78
N HIS A 19 16.83 16.81 -28.18
CA HIS A 19 17.71 15.76 -27.67
C HIS A 19 17.95 15.88 -26.16
N THR A 20 18.18 17.08 -25.65
CA THR A 20 18.39 17.30 -24.21
C THR A 20 17.13 17.00 -23.42
N ASN A 21 15.95 17.38 -23.93
CA ASN A 21 14.67 17.07 -23.31
C ASN A 21 14.40 15.55 -23.32
N VAL A 22 14.68 14.85 -24.40
CA VAL A 22 14.50 13.38 -24.51
C VAL A 22 15.46 12.65 -23.56
N VAL A 23 16.72 13.08 -23.47
CA VAL A 23 17.71 12.48 -22.55
C VAL A 23 17.35 12.75 -21.10
N ASN A 24 16.90 13.97 -20.76
CA ASN A 24 16.44 14.31 -19.42
C ASN A 24 15.18 13.51 -19.05
N GLN A 25 14.25 13.38 -19.97
CA GLN A 25 13.02 12.59 -19.77
C GLN A 25 13.32 11.11 -19.62
N ALA A 26 14.25 10.55 -20.38
CA ALA A 26 14.69 9.16 -20.23
C ALA A 26 15.43 8.93 -18.90
N ALA A 27 16.27 9.87 -18.47
CA ALA A 27 16.94 9.83 -17.17
C ALA A 27 15.94 9.97 -16.01
N GLU A 28 14.93 10.82 -16.15
CA GLU A 28 13.85 10.99 -15.18
C GLU A 28 12.99 9.73 -15.06
N ILE A 29 12.65 9.08 -16.18
CA ILE A 29 11.94 7.79 -16.21
C ILE A 29 12.78 6.69 -15.56
N ALA A 30 14.10 6.66 -15.81
CA ALA A 30 15.02 5.70 -15.19
C ALA A 30 15.19 5.92 -13.68
N ALA A 31 14.99 7.16 -13.18
CA ALA A 31 15.05 7.49 -11.76
C ALA A 31 13.84 6.96 -10.96
N TYR A 32 12.70 6.73 -11.61
CA TYR A 32 11.47 6.26 -10.96
C TYR A 32 11.29 4.74 -11.04
N LYS A 33 12.32 4.01 -10.61
CA LYS A 33 12.24 2.54 -10.49
C LYS A 33 11.29 2.17 -9.34
N SER A 34 10.46 1.15 -9.56
CA SER A 34 9.55 0.66 -8.51
C SER A 34 10.33 0.15 -7.29
N ASN A 35 9.88 0.57 -6.10
CA ASN A 35 10.40 0.16 -4.80
C ASN A 35 9.51 -0.90 -4.13
N ARG A 36 8.49 -1.40 -4.83
CA ARG A 36 7.61 -2.44 -4.31
C ARG A 36 8.37 -3.71 -3.97
N PRO A 37 7.99 -4.46 -2.95
CA PRO A 37 8.58 -5.76 -2.65
C PRO A 37 8.48 -6.70 -3.87
N PRO A 38 9.45 -7.59 -4.08
CA PRO A 38 9.32 -8.67 -5.06
C PRO A 38 8.02 -9.45 -4.84
N VAL A 39 7.38 -9.91 -5.92
CA VAL A 39 6.04 -10.54 -5.87
C VAL A 39 5.97 -11.68 -4.85
N ASN A 40 7.02 -12.49 -4.74
CA ASN A 40 7.12 -13.61 -3.79
C ASN A 40 7.35 -13.20 -2.32
N LYS A 41 7.53 -11.91 -2.05
CA LYS A 41 7.67 -11.35 -0.69
C LYS A 41 6.48 -10.51 -0.27
N ARG A 42 5.50 -10.31 -1.16
CA ARG A 42 4.29 -9.57 -0.83
C ARG A 42 3.36 -10.41 0.03
N LEU A 43 2.83 -9.82 1.08
CA LEU A 43 1.91 -10.50 2.00
C LEU A 43 0.55 -10.79 1.36
N PHE A 44 0.06 -9.85 0.54
CA PHE A 44 -1.18 -10.02 -0.22
C PHE A 44 -1.08 -9.32 -1.57
N THR A 45 -1.63 -9.94 -2.61
CA THR A 45 -1.69 -9.37 -3.97
C THR A 45 -3.11 -9.49 -4.50
N SER A 46 -3.65 -8.40 -5.03
CA SER A 46 -4.99 -8.34 -5.63
C SER A 46 -4.90 -8.01 -7.12
N LYS A 47 -5.56 -8.83 -7.94
CA LYS A 47 -5.64 -8.57 -9.39
C LYS A 47 -6.36 -7.26 -9.71
N ALA A 48 -7.38 -6.91 -8.94
CA ALA A 48 -8.11 -5.67 -9.11
C ALA A 48 -7.26 -4.44 -8.76
N VAL A 49 -6.42 -4.54 -7.72
CA VAL A 49 -5.47 -3.48 -7.34
C VAL A 49 -4.39 -3.30 -8.39
N GLU A 50 -3.82 -4.38 -8.91
CA GLU A 50 -2.83 -4.31 -10.01
C GLU A 50 -3.42 -3.67 -11.27
N ALA A 51 -4.65 -4.04 -11.64
CA ALA A 51 -5.35 -3.43 -12.78
C ALA A 51 -5.61 -1.92 -12.55
N GLU A 52 -5.95 -1.53 -11.32
CA GLU A 52 -6.17 -0.13 -10.97
C GLU A 52 -4.87 0.68 -11.04
N ILE A 53 -3.75 0.12 -10.58
CA ILE A 53 -2.43 0.76 -10.72
C ILE A 53 -2.13 1.04 -12.20
N ILE A 54 -2.31 0.05 -13.06
CA ILE A 54 -2.08 0.20 -14.50
C ILE A 54 -3.01 1.27 -15.10
N ARG A 55 -4.28 1.28 -14.70
CA ARG A 55 -5.27 2.25 -15.18
C ARG A 55 -4.90 3.68 -14.78
N VAL A 56 -4.59 3.92 -13.50
CA VAL A 56 -4.27 5.24 -12.99
C VAL A 56 -2.96 5.76 -13.56
N LYS A 57 -1.94 4.92 -13.66
CA LYS A 57 -0.64 5.32 -14.27
C LYS A 57 -0.79 5.81 -15.71
N LYS A 58 -1.73 5.25 -16.48
CA LYS A 58 -2.02 5.72 -17.86
C LYS A 58 -2.66 7.10 -17.90
N LEU A 59 -3.34 7.51 -16.84
CA LEU A 59 -4.00 8.82 -16.74
C LEU A 59 -3.07 9.92 -16.21
N LEU A 60 -2.01 9.55 -15.52
CA LEU A 60 -1.08 10.48 -14.91
C LEU A 60 0.03 10.86 -15.90
N THR A 61 0.09 12.12 -16.30
CA THR A 61 1.15 12.68 -17.15
C THR A 61 2.44 12.92 -16.37
N ASN A 62 2.34 13.23 -15.08
CA ASN A 62 3.48 13.43 -14.20
C ASN A 62 4.05 12.08 -13.75
N GLN A 63 5.28 11.78 -14.21
CA GLN A 63 5.95 10.49 -13.93
C GLN A 63 6.24 10.26 -12.44
N LYS A 64 6.54 11.31 -11.67
CA LYS A 64 6.74 11.20 -10.23
C LYS A 64 5.44 10.79 -9.50
N LEU A 65 4.32 11.39 -9.88
CA LEU A 65 3.01 11.02 -9.30
C LEU A 65 2.61 9.59 -9.70
N ALA A 66 2.87 9.19 -10.94
CA ALA A 66 2.63 7.81 -11.39
C ALA A 66 3.46 6.80 -10.58
N TRP A 67 4.73 7.10 -10.36
CA TRP A 67 5.62 6.30 -9.52
C TRP A 67 5.15 6.27 -8.06
N MET A 68 4.79 7.41 -7.47
CA MET A 68 4.27 7.46 -6.10
C MET A 68 3.01 6.61 -5.96
N PHE A 69 2.06 6.74 -6.88
CA PHE A 69 0.84 5.94 -6.85
C PHE A 69 1.13 4.44 -6.93
N GLU A 70 2.00 4.02 -7.85
CA GLU A 70 2.41 2.61 -7.99
C GLU A 70 3.01 2.03 -6.70
N ASN A 71 3.77 2.81 -5.95
CA ASN A 71 4.45 2.33 -4.75
C ASN A 71 3.58 2.48 -3.48
N CYS A 72 2.80 3.55 -3.36
CA CYS A 72 2.02 3.82 -2.16
C CYS A 72 0.67 3.08 -2.16
N PHE A 73 -0.02 3.01 -3.31
CA PHE A 73 -1.36 2.46 -3.36
C PHE A 73 -1.44 0.99 -2.92
N PRO A 74 -0.55 0.06 -3.34
CA PRO A 74 -0.59 -1.32 -2.90
C PRO A 74 0.14 -1.59 -1.57
N ASN A 75 0.85 -0.61 -1.00
CA ASN A 75 1.80 -0.82 0.08
C ASN A 75 1.20 -1.54 1.29
N THR A 76 0.01 -1.12 1.73
CA THR A 76 -0.69 -1.77 2.87
C THR A 76 -0.90 -3.27 2.62
N LEU A 77 -1.36 -3.65 1.42
CA LEU A 77 -1.59 -5.05 1.08
C LEU A 77 -0.29 -5.85 1.06
N GLU A 78 0.77 -5.25 0.56
CA GLU A 78 2.04 -5.93 0.32
C GLU A 78 2.91 -6.08 1.57
N THR A 79 2.74 -5.20 2.58
CA THR A 79 3.69 -5.10 3.70
C THR A 79 3.06 -5.23 5.07
N THR A 80 1.75 -4.99 5.24
CA THR A 80 1.12 -4.91 6.57
C THR A 80 -0.10 -5.82 6.76
N VAL A 81 -0.64 -6.38 5.69
CA VAL A 81 -1.83 -7.24 5.72
C VAL A 81 -1.45 -8.70 5.95
N HIS A 82 -1.88 -9.26 7.06
CA HIS A 82 -1.72 -10.68 7.39
C HIS A 82 -3.06 -11.40 7.25
N TYR A 83 -3.38 -11.82 6.02
CA TYR A 83 -4.59 -12.56 5.71
C TYR A 83 -4.43 -14.06 5.95
N ARG A 84 -5.42 -14.66 6.62
CA ARG A 84 -5.50 -16.09 6.88
C ARG A 84 -6.95 -16.57 7.02
N THR A 85 -7.11 -17.85 7.11
CA THR A 85 -8.40 -18.47 7.47
C THR A 85 -8.29 -19.06 8.88
N THR A 86 -9.18 -18.63 9.77
CA THR A 86 -9.27 -19.13 11.15
C THR A 86 -10.63 -19.77 11.35
N ASN A 87 -10.66 -21.05 11.73
CA ASN A 87 -11.90 -21.84 11.88
C ASN A 87 -12.82 -21.76 10.63
N GLY A 88 -12.24 -21.86 9.44
CA GLY A 88 -12.96 -21.80 8.16
C GLY A 88 -13.47 -20.41 7.76
N LYS A 89 -13.14 -19.35 8.50
CA LYS A 89 -13.59 -17.98 8.23
C LYS A 89 -12.40 -17.05 7.94
N PRO A 90 -12.57 -16.06 7.06
CA PRO A 90 -11.57 -15.02 6.83
C PRO A 90 -11.19 -14.32 8.12
N ASP A 91 -9.89 -14.11 8.32
CA ASP A 91 -9.31 -13.38 9.43
C ASP A 91 -8.10 -12.59 8.93
N THR A 92 -8.12 -11.27 9.09
CA THR A 92 -7.06 -10.40 8.60
C THR A 92 -6.60 -9.46 9.67
N PHE A 93 -5.34 -9.58 10.05
CA PHE A 93 -4.67 -8.63 10.92
C PHE A 93 -3.94 -7.59 10.05
N VAL A 94 -3.99 -6.32 10.42
CA VAL A 94 -3.33 -5.23 9.67
C VAL A 94 -2.44 -4.47 10.63
N TYR A 95 -1.14 -4.52 10.39
CA TYR A 95 -0.18 -3.70 11.14
C TYR A 95 -0.36 -2.22 10.84
N THR A 96 -0.20 -1.38 11.85
CA THR A 96 -0.21 0.07 11.68
C THR A 96 1.18 0.53 11.24
N GLY A 97 1.37 0.59 9.92
CA GLY A 97 2.64 1.00 9.33
C GLY A 97 3.82 0.10 9.73
N ASP A 98 4.79 0.65 10.44
CA ASP A 98 5.99 -0.01 10.96
C ASP A 98 5.81 -0.56 12.38
N ILE A 99 4.64 -0.33 13.00
CA ILE A 99 4.34 -0.84 14.35
C ILE A 99 3.56 -2.15 14.21
N HIS A 100 4.10 -3.23 14.76
CA HIS A 100 3.52 -4.57 14.72
C HIS A 100 2.33 -4.74 15.68
N ALA A 101 1.42 -3.78 15.64
CA ALA A 101 0.16 -3.78 16.36
C ALA A 101 -0.97 -3.27 15.47
N MET A 102 -2.21 -3.59 15.79
CA MET A 102 -3.39 -3.20 15.03
C MET A 102 -4.24 -2.20 15.81
N TRP A 103 -4.26 -0.94 15.36
CA TRP A 103 -5.29 0.02 15.75
C TRP A 103 -6.52 -0.17 14.87
N LEU A 104 -7.70 -0.20 15.48
CA LEU A 104 -8.94 -0.46 14.74
C LEU A 104 -9.25 0.66 13.74
N ARG A 105 -9.09 1.92 14.16
CA ARG A 105 -9.27 3.09 13.30
C ARG A 105 -8.31 3.04 12.10
N ASP A 106 -7.03 2.83 12.38
CA ASP A 106 -5.98 2.87 11.36
C ASP A 106 -6.11 1.72 10.38
N SER A 107 -6.38 0.51 10.86
CA SER A 107 -6.59 -0.66 10.01
C SER A 107 -7.77 -0.48 9.05
N GLY A 108 -8.84 0.15 9.50
CA GLY A 108 -9.98 0.52 8.65
C GLY A 108 -9.59 1.55 7.59
N ALA A 109 -8.88 2.62 7.98
CA ALA A 109 -8.42 3.66 7.07
C ALA A 109 -7.43 3.13 6.02
N GLN A 110 -6.49 2.27 6.43
CA GLN A 110 -5.50 1.67 5.54
C GLN A 110 -6.10 0.80 4.43
N VAL A 111 -7.22 0.13 4.69
CA VAL A 111 -7.88 -0.73 3.68
C VAL A 111 -9.02 -0.04 2.94
N TRP A 112 -9.44 1.13 3.38
CA TRP A 112 -10.53 1.90 2.78
C TRP A 112 -10.40 2.10 1.26
N PRO A 113 -9.22 2.43 0.71
CA PRO A 113 -9.05 2.65 -0.73
C PRO A 113 -9.40 1.44 -1.60
N TYR A 114 -9.39 0.23 -1.03
CA TYR A 114 -9.62 -1.02 -1.77
C TYR A 114 -11.07 -1.47 -1.78
N ILE A 115 -11.94 -0.91 -0.93
CA ILE A 115 -13.33 -1.34 -0.79
C ILE A 115 -14.08 -1.30 -2.13
N GLN A 116 -13.90 -0.25 -2.91
CA GLN A 116 -14.52 -0.10 -4.22
C GLN A 116 -14.07 -1.15 -5.26
N LEU A 117 -12.96 -1.83 -5.01
CA LEU A 117 -12.40 -2.86 -5.88
C LEU A 117 -12.86 -4.28 -5.47
N ALA A 118 -13.46 -4.43 -4.29
CA ALA A 118 -13.86 -5.73 -3.72
C ALA A 118 -14.84 -6.51 -4.61
N SER A 119 -15.70 -5.81 -5.35
CA SER A 119 -16.64 -6.45 -6.29
C SER A 119 -15.95 -7.08 -7.51
N LYS A 120 -14.72 -6.67 -7.80
CA LYS A 120 -13.93 -7.11 -8.96
C LYS A 120 -12.91 -8.20 -8.62
N ASP A 121 -12.71 -8.50 -7.33
CA ASP A 121 -11.72 -9.46 -6.86
C ASP A 121 -12.24 -10.20 -5.60
N PRO A 122 -12.70 -11.46 -5.75
CA PRO A 122 -13.23 -12.25 -4.64
C PRO A 122 -12.22 -12.48 -3.50
N GLU A 123 -10.92 -12.59 -3.80
CA GLU A 123 -9.89 -12.77 -2.75
C GLU A 123 -9.68 -11.46 -1.97
N LEU A 124 -9.67 -10.32 -2.65
CA LEU A 124 -9.66 -9.01 -2.00
C LEU A 124 -10.90 -8.83 -1.11
N LYS A 125 -12.08 -9.25 -1.58
CA LYS A 125 -13.31 -9.21 -0.79
C LYS A 125 -13.20 -10.04 0.48
N LYS A 126 -12.68 -11.28 0.40
CA LYS A 126 -12.45 -12.14 1.57
C LYS A 126 -11.46 -11.52 2.55
N MET A 127 -10.37 -10.95 2.03
CA MET A 127 -9.38 -10.25 2.86
C MET A 127 -10.03 -9.10 3.63
N LEU A 128 -10.83 -8.25 2.97
CA LEU A 128 -11.57 -7.14 3.61
C LEU A 128 -12.62 -7.66 4.62
N GLU A 129 -13.33 -8.74 4.31
CA GLU A 129 -14.21 -9.41 5.27
C GLU A 129 -13.43 -9.85 6.51
N GLY A 130 -12.22 -10.38 6.30
CA GLY A 130 -11.32 -10.78 7.38
C GLY A 130 -10.95 -9.61 8.30
N VAL A 131 -10.70 -8.41 7.76
CA VAL A 131 -10.44 -7.20 8.56
C VAL A 131 -11.64 -6.86 9.44
N ILE A 132 -12.84 -6.84 8.87
CA ILE A 132 -14.08 -6.56 9.61
C ILE A 132 -14.26 -7.58 10.74
N ARG A 133 -14.08 -8.87 10.46
CA ARG A 133 -14.20 -9.94 11.47
C ARG A 133 -13.16 -9.77 12.59
N ARG A 134 -11.94 -9.43 12.23
CA ARG A 134 -10.86 -9.16 13.21
C ARG A 134 -11.22 -7.96 14.09
N GLN A 135 -11.69 -6.87 13.52
CA GLN A 135 -12.10 -5.69 14.29
C GLN A 135 -13.22 -6.02 15.28
N PHE A 136 -14.26 -6.75 14.86
CA PHE A 136 -15.30 -7.20 15.78
C PHE A 136 -14.77 -8.14 16.87
N LYS A 137 -13.84 -9.04 16.54
CA LYS A 137 -13.17 -9.86 17.56
C LYS A 137 -12.45 -8.98 18.58
N CYS A 138 -11.68 -8.02 18.15
CA CYS A 138 -10.95 -7.09 19.00
C CYS A 138 -11.89 -6.30 19.91
N ILE A 139 -12.99 -5.74 19.39
CA ILE A 139 -13.99 -5.01 20.17
C ILE A 139 -14.64 -5.90 21.25
N ASN A 140 -14.91 -7.16 20.92
CA ASN A 140 -15.48 -8.10 21.89
C ASN A 140 -14.49 -8.53 22.98
N ILE A 141 -13.18 -8.45 22.72
CA ILE A 141 -12.14 -8.69 23.70
C ILE A 141 -12.03 -7.48 24.64
N ASP A 142 -11.81 -6.29 24.06
CA ASP A 142 -11.65 -5.07 24.81
C ASP A 142 -12.05 -3.85 23.96
N PRO A 143 -13.25 -3.29 24.18
CA PRO A 143 -13.72 -2.12 23.43
C PRO A 143 -12.95 -0.84 23.71
N TYR A 144 -12.16 -0.80 24.78
CA TYR A 144 -11.40 0.37 25.22
C TYR A 144 -9.91 0.24 24.96
N ALA A 145 -9.44 -0.89 24.44
CA ALA A 145 -8.04 -1.07 24.09
C ALA A 145 -7.61 -0.10 22.99
N ASN A 146 -6.44 0.49 23.16
CA ASN A 146 -5.86 1.40 22.17
C ASN A 146 -5.46 0.63 20.88
N ALA A 147 -4.79 -0.51 21.03
CA ALA A 147 -4.39 -1.38 19.94
C ALA A 147 -4.32 -2.85 20.37
N PHE A 148 -4.09 -3.74 19.41
CA PHE A 148 -4.09 -5.19 19.62
C PHE A 148 -2.85 -5.84 19.01
N ASN A 149 -2.32 -6.85 19.67
CA ASN A 149 -1.38 -7.80 19.10
C ASN A 149 -2.12 -8.84 18.22
N ASP A 150 -1.39 -9.55 17.37
CA ASP A 150 -1.98 -10.56 16.49
C ASP A 150 -2.40 -11.86 17.20
N GLY A 151 -2.10 -12.00 18.48
CA GLY A 151 -2.49 -13.11 19.33
C GLY A 151 -2.06 -12.91 20.77
N ALA A 152 -2.41 -13.86 21.65
CA ALA A 152 -2.12 -13.80 23.07
C ALA A 152 -0.64 -13.94 23.42
N VAL A 153 0.17 -14.50 22.50
CA VAL A 153 1.60 -14.78 22.71
C VAL A 153 2.43 -14.38 21.49
N GLY A 154 3.68 -14.06 21.71
CA GLY A 154 4.65 -13.81 20.63
C GLY A 154 4.54 -12.42 19.98
N GLY A 155 3.72 -11.52 20.49
CA GLY A 155 3.65 -10.15 20.02
C GLY A 155 4.85 -9.31 20.47
N GLU A 156 5.21 -8.30 19.69
CA GLU A 156 6.30 -7.38 20.01
C GLU A 156 6.01 -6.57 21.29
N TRP A 157 4.74 -6.24 21.52
CA TRP A 157 4.27 -5.42 22.66
C TRP A 157 3.68 -6.26 23.79
N MET A 158 4.23 -7.44 24.04
CA MET A 158 3.75 -8.37 25.07
C MET A 158 3.91 -7.87 26.50
N SER A 159 4.83 -6.93 26.73
CA SER A 159 5.07 -6.31 28.03
C SER A 159 4.09 -5.20 28.37
N ASP A 160 3.36 -4.69 27.39
CA ASP A 160 2.38 -3.63 27.61
C ASP A 160 1.18 -4.18 28.36
N LEU A 161 0.82 -3.52 29.45
CA LEU A 161 -0.24 -3.94 30.35
C LEU A 161 -1.45 -3.06 30.17
N THR A 162 -2.63 -3.66 30.37
CA THR A 162 -3.89 -2.95 30.49
C THR A 162 -4.58 -3.36 31.80
N ASP A 163 -5.50 -2.56 32.29
CA ASP A 163 -6.30 -2.87 33.46
C ASP A 163 -7.30 -4.01 33.24
N MET A 164 -7.33 -4.57 32.04
CA MET A 164 -8.26 -5.62 31.68
C MET A 164 -7.71 -7.00 31.97
N LYS A 165 -8.63 -7.96 32.13
CA LYS A 165 -8.30 -9.33 32.58
C LYS A 165 -7.44 -10.10 31.57
N PRO A 166 -6.35 -10.75 31.99
CA PRO A 166 -5.46 -11.51 31.10
C PRO A 166 -6.14 -12.62 30.30
N GLU A 167 -7.25 -13.16 30.80
CA GLU A 167 -8.01 -14.26 30.19
C GLU A 167 -8.68 -13.88 28.85
N LEU A 168 -8.77 -12.61 28.55
CA LEU A 168 -9.47 -12.14 27.37
C LEU A 168 -8.60 -12.08 26.09
N ASP A 169 -7.53 -12.88 26.04
CA ASP A 169 -6.66 -12.97 24.83
C ASP A 169 -6.33 -11.58 24.27
N ARG A 170 -5.83 -10.71 25.11
CA ARG A 170 -5.57 -9.32 24.75
C ARG A 170 -4.16 -8.91 25.05
N LYS A 171 -3.68 -8.08 24.18
CA LYS A 171 -2.60 -7.15 24.49
C LYS A 171 -2.93 -5.85 23.81
N SER A 172 -3.22 -4.83 24.58
CA SER A 172 -3.33 -3.49 24.03
C SER A 172 -1.97 -2.83 24.10
N VAL A 173 -1.68 -2.06 23.08
CA VAL A 173 -0.57 -1.13 23.03
C VAL A 173 -1.12 0.22 23.41
N VAL A 174 -0.46 0.89 24.34
CA VAL A 174 -0.87 2.23 24.82
C VAL A 174 -0.48 3.30 23.81
#